data_cd1ef6a26c4f9e0482f04af7c0041f6c
#
_entry.id   cd1ef6a26c4f9e0482f04af7c0041f6c
#
_cell.length_a   1.000
_cell.length_b   1.000
_cell.length_c   1.000
_cell.angle_alpha   90.00
_cell.angle_beta   90.00
_cell.angle_gamma   90.00
#
_symmetry.space_group_name_H-M   'P 1'
#
loop_
_entity.id
_entity.type
_entity.pdbx_description
1 polymer ?
#
loop_
_entity_poly.entity_id
_entity_poly.type
_entity_poly.pdbx_seq_one_letter_code
_entity_poly.pdbx_strand_id
1 'polypeptide(L)'
;AMMVGRDVNFVVEKEEAKPGEVVLDIKDMVVASKHHKNNAVNGVSLQVHRGEIVCIAGIDGNGQSELVYGLSGLEPVKEGTITMNGQDITNMPIRRRITSGMSHIPEDRHKHGLVLDYSLEDNIVLERYFEPQFTNRFGFLKRKEIRKYANRLIKQYDIRSGQGPVTKVRSMSGGNQQKALIAREIDKDPKFL
;
A
#
# COMPACT_ATOMS: atom_id res chain seq x y z
N ALA A 1 13.94 5.96 26.99
CA ALA A 1 13.01 5.22 27.86
C ALA A 1 11.84 6.08 28.36
N MET A 2 12.04 7.39 28.71
CA MET A 2 10.96 8.21 29.32
C MET A 2 9.71 8.45 28.46
N MET A 3 9.84 8.60 27.14
CA MET A 3 8.66 8.86 26.24
C MET A 3 8.00 7.60 25.69
N VAL A 4 8.73 6.49 25.59
CA VAL A 4 8.26 5.29 24.90
C VAL A 4 8.17 4.08 25.82
N GLY A 5 8.63 4.19 27.08
CA GLY A 5 8.58 3.12 28.09
C GLY A 5 9.51 1.93 27.82
N ARG A 6 10.35 1.99 26.79
CA ARG A 6 11.37 0.98 26.43
C ARG A 6 12.56 1.66 25.74
N ASP A 7 13.69 1.02 25.76
CA ASP A 7 14.83 1.44 24.98
C ASP A 7 14.56 1.22 23.49
N VAL A 8 14.88 2.23 22.68
CA VAL A 8 14.72 2.18 21.23
C VAL A 8 16.10 2.11 20.60
N ASN A 9 16.40 0.99 19.93
CA ASN A 9 17.58 0.90 19.11
C ASN A 9 17.28 1.52 17.73
N PHE A 10 18.02 2.57 17.36
CA PHE A 10 17.90 3.24 16.07
C PHE A 10 18.74 2.61 14.97
N VAL A 11 19.57 1.63 15.33
CA VAL A 11 20.38 0.89 14.36
C VAL A 11 19.56 -0.30 13.87
N VAL A 12 19.27 -0.33 12.58
CA VAL A 12 18.66 -1.49 11.93
C VAL A 12 19.77 -2.41 11.47
N GLU A 13 19.94 -3.53 12.16
CA GLU A 13 20.82 -4.60 11.70
C GLU A 13 20.17 -5.27 10.49
N LYS A 14 20.80 -5.18 9.34
CA LYS A 14 20.36 -5.82 8.10
C LYS A 14 21.55 -6.36 7.34
N GLU A 15 21.35 -7.46 6.63
CA GLU A 15 22.33 -7.98 5.68
C GLU A 15 22.50 -7.03 4.48
N GLU A 16 23.64 -7.12 3.80
CA GLU A 16 23.82 -6.43 2.52
C GLU A 16 22.74 -6.85 1.51
N ALA A 17 22.20 -5.85 0.82
CA ALA A 17 21.21 -6.11 -0.22
C ALA A 17 21.86 -6.91 -1.36
N LYS A 18 21.19 -8.00 -1.76
CA LYS A 18 21.56 -8.80 -2.94
C LYS A 18 20.42 -8.70 -3.95
N PRO A 19 20.43 -7.67 -4.81
CA PRO A 19 19.38 -7.47 -5.78
C PRO A 19 19.24 -8.70 -6.69
N GLY A 20 18.01 -9.22 -6.82
CA GLY A 20 17.71 -10.36 -7.65
C GLY A 20 17.20 -9.96 -9.04
N GLU A 21 16.21 -10.70 -9.53
CA GLU A 21 15.52 -10.42 -10.79
C GLU A 21 14.73 -9.11 -10.75
N VAL A 22 14.47 -8.52 -11.93
CA VAL A 22 13.64 -7.32 -12.07
C VAL A 22 12.19 -7.67 -11.70
N VAL A 23 11.66 -6.99 -10.68
CA VAL A 23 10.26 -7.13 -10.23
C VAL A 23 9.38 -6.07 -10.88
N LEU A 24 9.89 -4.84 -11.03
CA LEU A 24 9.20 -3.73 -11.69
C LEU A 24 10.10 -3.15 -12.75
N ASP A 25 9.54 -2.92 -13.96
CA ASP A 25 10.21 -2.23 -15.06
C ASP A 25 9.26 -1.18 -15.63
N ILE A 26 9.65 0.07 -15.53
CA ILE A 26 8.94 1.24 -16.06
C ILE A 26 9.78 1.77 -17.22
N LYS A 27 9.13 2.01 -18.38
CA LYS A 27 9.77 2.55 -19.58
C LYS A 27 9.00 3.76 -20.09
N ASP A 28 9.67 4.89 -20.19
CA ASP A 28 9.19 6.14 -20.80
C ASP A 28 7.81 6.58 -20.30
N MET A 29 7.55 6.37 -19.01
CA MET A 29 6.24 6.64 -18.40
C MET A 29 5.92 8.12 -18.40
N VAL A 30 4.75 8.46 -18.91
CA VAL A 30 4.21 9.82 -18.93
C VAL A 30 2.86 9.83 -18.21
N VAL A 31 2.72 10.76 -17.23
CA VAL A 31 1.46 10.99 -16.51
C VAL A 31 1.11 12.48 -16.55
N ALA A 32 -0.17 12.77 -16.81
CA ALA A 32 -0.65 14.15 -16.87
C ALA A 32 -0.59 14.82 -15.49
N SER A 33 -0.33 16.11 -15.45
CA SER A 33 -0.61 16.93 -14.28
C SER A 33 -2.12 17.22 -14.19
N LYS A 34 -2.67 17.20 -12.97
CA LYS A 34 -4.04 17.67 -12.70
C LYS A 34 -4.13 19.20 -12.59
N HIS A 35 -3.01 19.85 -12.33
CA HIS A 35 -2.96 21.27 -12.00
C HIS A 35 -2.37 22.13 -13.11
N HIS A 36 -1.64 21.52 -14.04
CA HIS A 36 -0.94 22.21 -15.12
C HIS A 36 -1.24 21.56 -16.47
N LYS A 37 -1.04 22.33 -17.57
CA LYS A 37 -1.21 21.81 -18.94
C LYS A 37 -0.10 20.82 -19.34
N ASN A 38 1.01 20.83 -18.63
CA ASN A 38 2.17 19.95 -18.88
C ASN A 38 1.98 18.60 -18.20
N ASN A 39 2.78 17.61 -18.57
CA ASN A 39 2.85 16.35 -17.86
C ASN A 39 3.56 16.54 -16.53
N ALA A 40 3.08 15.86 -15.48
CA ALA A 40 3.74 15.82 -14.18
C ALA A 40 4.90 14.82 -14.17
N VAL A 41 4.73 13.70 -14.88
CA VAL A 41 5.77 12.71 -15.15
C VAL A 41 6.02 12.73 -16.64
N ASN A 42 7.28 12.85 -17.05
CA ASN A 42 7.64 13.04 -18.46
C ASN A 42 8.79 12.11 -18.88
N GLY A 43 8.45 10.92 -19.34
CA GLY A 43 9.41 9.94 -19.86
C GLY A 43 10.28 9.29 -18.80
N VAL A 44 9.72 8.95 -17.63
CA VAL A 44 10.47 8.29 -16.55
C VAL A 44 10.65 6.82 -16.85
N SER A 45 11.90 6.35 -16.78
CA SER A 45 12.28 4.95 -16.88
C SER A 45 13.06 4.54 -15.63
N LEU A 46 12.66 3.44 -14.98
CA LEU A 46 13.38 2.88 -13.84
C LEU A 46 13.07 1.39 -13.69
N GLN A 47 13.97 0.67 -13.04
CA GLN A 47 13.80 -0.73 -12.68
C GLN A 47 13.95 -0.90 -11.17
N VAL A 48 13.18 -1.84 -10.60
CA VAL A 48 13.31 -2.26 -9.21
C VAL A 48 13.51 -3.77 -9.19
N HIS A 49 14.52 -4.21 -8.46
CA HIS A 49 14.88 -5.61 -8.32
C HIS A 49 14.33 -6.23 -7.02
N ARG A 50 14.19 -7.54 -7.02
CA ARG A 50 13.82 -8.28 -5.81
C ARG A 50 14.81 -8.00 -4.69
N GLY A 51 14.30 -7.68 -3.50
CA GLY A 51 15.13 -7.37 -2.32
C GLY A 51 15.78 -5.98 -2.35
N GLU A 52 15.43 -5.14 -3.33
CA GLU A 52 15.90 -3.78 -3.45
C GLU A 52 14.91 -2.78 -2.84
N ILE A 53 15.44 -1.70 -2.26
CA ILE A 53 14.67 -0.53 -1.86
C ILE A 53 15.14 0.64 -2.71
N VAL A 54 14.27 1.14 -3.59
CA VAL A 54 14.53 2.30 -4.42
C VAL A 54 13.90 3.53 -3.78
N CYS A 55 14.71 4.58 -3.58
CA CYS A 55 14.24 5.85 -3.03
C CYS A 55 14.15 6.90 -4.14
N ILE A 56 12.99 7.55 -4.27
CA ILE A 56 12.77 8.66 -5.19
C ILE A 56 12.74 9.95 -4.35
N ALA A 57 13.79 10.75 -4.48
CA ALA A 57 13.91 12.03 -3.79
C ALA A 57 13.54 13.20 -4.72
N GLY A 58 12.93 14.23 -4.14
CA GLY A 58 12.56 15.44 -4.89
C GLY A 58 11.86 16.46 -4.01
N ILE A 59 11.66 17.66 -4.56
CA ILE A 59 10.85 18.71 -3.93
C ILE A 59 9.37 18.38 -4.14
N ASP A 60 8.55 18.62 -3.12
CA ASP A 60 7.11 18.42 -3.20
C ASP A 60 6.48 19.13 -4.41
N GLY A 61 5.56 18.45 -5.09
CA GLY A 61 4.91 18.94 -6.30
C GLY A 61 5.66 18.70 -7.62
N ASN A 62 6.79 17.97 -7.60
CA ASN A 62 7.57 17.67 -8.82
C ASN A 62 7.23 16.33 -9.47
N GLY A 63 6.02 15.80 -9.24
CA GLY A 63 5.51 14.64 -9.97
C GLY A 63 5.68 13.30 -9.25
N GLN A 64 6.24 13.26 -8.03
CA GLN A 64 6.40 12.02 -7.25
C GLN A 64 5.06 11.34 -6.98
N SER A 65 4.05 12.11 -6.55
CA SER A 65 2.71 11.60 -6.29
C SER A 65 2.06 11.06 -7.57
N GLU A 66 2.17 11.78 -8.69
CA GLU A 66 1.65 11.35 -9.99
C GLU A 66 2.36 10.10 -10.52
N LEU A 67 3.67 9.97 -10.28
CA LEU A 67 4.42 8.76 -10.61
C LEU A 67 3.84 7.55 -9.86
N VAL A 68 3.66 7.67 -8.54
CA VAL A 68 3.08 6.62 -7.69
C VAL A 68 1.62 6.33 -8.07
N TYR A 69 0.83 7.36 -8.39
CA TYR A 69 -0.56 7.18 -8.82
C TYR A 69 -0.67 6.49 -10.17
N GLY A 70 0.19 6.81 -11.12
CA GLY A 70 0.26 6.09 -12.39
C GLY A 70 0.66 4.63 -12.18
N LEU A 71 1.66 4.39 -11.33
CA LEU A 71 2.11 3.04 -10.98
C LEU A 71 1.03 2.22 -10.27
N SER A 72 0.30 2.81 -9.34
CA SER A 72 -0.80 2.14 -8.61
C SER A 72 -2.10 2.02 -9.42
N GLY A 73 -2.22 2.77 -10.53
CA GLY A 73 -3.41 2.82 -11.38
C GLY A 73 -4.48 3.80 -10.90
N LEU A 74 -4.15 4.69 -9.97
CA LEU A 74 -5.02 5.79 -9.53
C LEU A 74 -5.10 6.90 -10.59
N GLU A 75 -4.07 7.05 -11.42
CA GLU A 75 -4.03 7.92 -12.57
C GLU A 75 -3.70 7.14 -13.85
N PRO A 76 -4.26 7.53 -15.00
CA PRO A 76 -3.94 6.88 -16.26
C PRO A 76 -2.52 7.24 -16.72
N VAL A 77 -1.81 6.24 -17.23
CA VAL A 77 -0.54 6.42 -17.93
C VAL A 77 -0.86 6.85 -19.37
N LYS A 78 -0.31 7.99 -19.82
CA LYS A 78 -0.51 8.50 -21.17
C LYS A 78 0.38 7.78 -22.19
N GLU A 79 1.64 7.59 -21.83
CA GLU A 79 2.66 6.99 -22.67
C GLU A 79 3.59 6.14 -21.81
N GLY A 80 4.31 5.22 -22.46
CA GLY A 80 5.22 4.30 -21.80
C GLY A 80 4.54 3.01 -21.35
N THR A 81 5.31 2.16 -20.68
CA THR A 81 4.86 0.85 -20.22
C THR A 81 5.32 0.57 -18.79
N ILE A 82 4.50 -0.20 -18.08
CA ILE A 82 4.81 -0.69 -16.74
C ILE A 82 4.67 -2.20 -16.75
N THR A 83 5.75 -2.93 -16.45
CA THR A 83 5.68 -4.38 -16.25
C THR A 83 6.02 -4.75 -14.82
N MET A 84 5.29 -5.70 -14.25
CA MET A 84 5.55 -6.26 -12.93
C MET A 84 5.68 -7.78 -13.03
N ASN A 85 6.81 -8.32 -12.60
CA ASN A 85 7.16 -9.75 -12.76
C ASN A 85 6.95 -10.26 -14.21
N GLY A 86 7.33 -9.44 -15.21
CA GLY A 86 7.18 -9.76 -16.62
C GLY A 86 5.77 -9.59 -17.19
N GLN A 87 4.78 -9.22 -16.39
CA GLN A 87 3.41 -8.97 -16.83
C GLN A 87 3.20 -7.47 -17.06
N ASP A 88 2.66 -7.10 -18.22
CA ASP A 88 2.24 -5.71 -18.48
C ASP A 88 1.04 -5.35 -17.60
N ILE A 89 1.21 -4.30 -16.80
CA ILE A 89 0.19 -3.76 -15.91
C ILE A 89 -0.21 -2.32 -16.28
N THR A 90 0.27 -1.78 -17.37
CA THR A 90 0.11 -0.36 -17.77
C THR A 90 -1.35 0.09 -17.71
N ASN A 91 -2.25 -0.69 -18.29
CA ASN A 91 -3.70 -0.41 -18.31
C ASN A 91 -4.51 -1.36 -17.41
N MET A 92 -3.82 -2.06 -16.50
CA MET A 92 -4.48 -3.03 -15.62
C MET A 92 -5.30 -2.31 -14.54
N PRO A 93 -6.57 -2.72 -14.30
CA PRO A 93 -7.40 -2.18 -13.22
C PRO A 93 -6.76 -2.38 -11.85
N ILE A 94 -6.96 -1.43 -10.93
CA ILE A 94 -6.37 -1.41 -9.58
C ILE A 94 -6.53 -2.75 -8.86
N ARG A 95 -7.75 -3.32 -8.84
CA ARG A 95 -8.00 -4.64 -8.20
C ARG A 95 -7.10 -5.72 -8.74
N ARG A 96 -6.84 -5.74 -10.07
CA ARG A 96 -5.96 -6.73 -10.66
C ARG A 96 -4.49 -6.50 -10.32
N ARG A 97 -4.05 -5.23 -10.23
CA ARG A 97 -2.69 -4.91 -9.74
C ARG A 97 -2.49 -5.44 -8.32
N ILE A 98 -3.45 -5.18 -7.41
CA ILE A 98 -3.43 -5.69 -6.03
C ILE A 98 -3.37 -7.23 -6.01
N THR A 99 -4.23 -7.90 -6.76
CA THR A 99 -4.26 -9.39 -6.78
C THR A 99 -3.05 -10.01 -7.48
N SER A 100 -2.31 -9.24 -8.28
CA SER A 100 -1.03 -9.67 -8.88
C SER A 100 0.15 -9.50 -7.91
N GLY A 101 -0.07 -8.93 -6.72
CA GLY A 101 0.93 -8.80 -5.67
C GLY A 101 1.51 -7.39 -5.50
N MET A 102 0.83 -6.36 -6.00
CA MET A 102 1.17 -4.96 -5.70
C MET A 102 0.51 -4.53 -4.40
N SER A 103 1.26 -3.84 -3.54
CA SER A 103 0.73 -3.11 -2.39
C SER A 103 1.13 -1.64 -2.48
N HIS A 104 0.32 -0.78 -1.88
CA HIS A 104 0.56 0.65 -1.89
C HIS A 104 0.20 1.26 -0.53
N ILE A 105 1.18 1.90 0.10
CA ILE A 105 0.98 2.70 1.31
C ILE A 105 0.92 4.16 0.87
N PRO A 106 -0.27 4.77 0.80
CA PRO A 106 -0.39 6.14 0.30
C PRO A 106 0.19 7.16 1.29
N GLU A 107 0.69 8.26 0.75
CA GLU A 107 1.16 9.43 1.50
C GLU A 107 0.06 9.98 2.42
N ASP A 108 -1.12 10.26 1.86
CA ASP A 108 -2.29 10.66 2.63
C ASP A 108 -3.18 9.45 2.96
N ARG A 109 -3.02 8.94 4.19
CA ARG A 109 -3.79 7.80 4.69
C ARG A 109 -5.29 8.06 4.79
N HIS A 110 -5.71 9.33 4.96
CA HIS A 110 -7.12 9.68 5.10
C HIS A 110 -7.83 9.81 3.75
N LYS A 111 -7.09 10.23 2.73
CA LYS A 111 -7.64 10.41 1.38
C LYS A 111 -7.67 9.11 0.59
N HIS A 112 -6.61 8.31 0.70
CA HIS A 112 -6.40 7.14 -0.16
C HIS A 112 -6.18 5.83 0.60
N GLY A 113 -5.99 5.87 1.93
CA GLY A 113 -5.60 4.69 2.69
C GLY A 113 -6.73 4.06 3.51
N LEU A 114 -7.49 4.85 4.25
CA LEU A 114 -8.45 4.38 5.24
C LEU A 114 -9.82 5.05 5.07
N VAL A 115 -10.88 4.28 5.31
CA VAL A 115 -12.24 4.80 5.43
C VAL A 115 -12.50 5.07 6.91
N LEU A 116 -12.41 6.35 7.33
CA LEU A 116 -12.39 6.74 8.74
C LEU A 116 -13.62 6.31 9.54
N ASP A 117 -14.79 6.29 8.91
CA ASP A 117 -16.06 5.94 9.56
C ASP A 117 -16.32 4.43 9.61
N TYR A 118 -15.49 3.63 8.94
CA TYR A 118 -15.52 2.19 9.02
C TYR A 118 -14.79 1.68 10.25
N SER A 119 -15.14 0.45 10.66
CA SER A 119 -14.41 -0.25 11.72
C SER A 119 -12.98 -0.58 11.29
N LEU A 120 -12.12 -0.85 12.27
CA LEU A 120 -10.77 -1.33 12.01
C LEU A 120 -10.79 -2.65 11.23
N GLU A 121 -11.67 -3.60 11.59
CA GLU A 121 -11.80 -4.88 10.87
C GLU A 121 -12.22 -4.70 9.42
N ASP A 122 -13.12 -3.75 9.12
CA ASP A 122 -13.54 -3.46 7.75
C ASP A 122 -12.41 -2.81 6.94
N ASN A 123 -11.65 -1.89 7.54
CA ASN A 123 -10.49 -1.29 6.90
C ASN A 123 -9.37 -2.30 6.62
N ILE A 124 -9.14 -3.26 7.51
CA ILE A 124 -8.13 -4.31 7.35
C ILE A 124 -8.42 -5.20 6.14
N VAL A 125 -9.69 -5.50 5.86
CA VAL A 125 -10.07 -6.34 4.71
C VAL A 125 -10.51 -5.56 3.48
N LEU A 126 -10.44 -4.23 3.49
CA LEU A 126 -11.02 -3.34 2.47
C LEU A 126 -10.63 -3.72 1.03
N GLU A 127 -9.41 -4.15 0.82
CA GLU A 127 -8.89 -4.52 -0.50
C GLU A 127 -9.00 -6.03 -0.80
N ARG A 128 -9.43 -6.83 0.18
CA ARG A 128 -9.47 -8.29 0.12
C ARG A 128 -10.85 -8.88 0.45
N TYR A 129 -11.84 -8.04 0.73
CA TYR A 129 -13.18 -8.50 1.16
C TYR A 129 -13.82 -9.52 0.24
N PHE A 130 -13.46 -9.51 -1.05
CA PHE A 130 -13.98 -10.41 -2.07
C PHE A 130 -13.32 -11.80 -2.07
N GLU A 131 -12.24 -12.00 -1.31
CA GLU A 131 -11.55 -13.29 -1.24
C GLU A 131 -12.45 -14.36 -0.57
N PRO A 132 -12.31 -15.63 -0.99
CA PRO A 132 -13.12 -16.73 -0.40
C PRO A 132 -12.97 -16.87 1.11
N GLN A 133 -11.87 -16.40 1.68
CA GLN A 133 -11.65 -16.33 3.12
C GLN A 133 -12.67 -15.41 3.81
N PHE A 134 -13.00 -14.26 3.21
CA PHE A 134 -13.81 -13.21 3.81
C PHE A 134 -15.23 -13.12 3.26
N THR A 135 -15.51 -13.76 2.13
CA THR A 135 -16.82 -13.73 1.47
C THR A 135 -17.25 -15.14 1.11
N ASN A 136 -18.55 -15.45 1.27
CA ASN A 136 -19.12 -16.70 0.83
C ASN A 136 -19.50 -16.65 -0.67
N ARG A 137 -19.93 -17.82 -1.22
CA ARG A 137 -20.32 -17.93 -2.65
C ARG A 137 -21.50 -17.02 -3.07
N PHE A 138 -22.28 -16.53 -2.09
CA PHE A 138 -23.42 -15.64 -2.32
C PHE A 138 -23.09 -14.16 -2.14
N GLY A 139 -21.81 -13.81 -1.88
CA GLY A 139 -21.37 -12.44 -1.70
C GLY A 139 -21.50 -11.89 -0.27
N PHE A 140 -21.95 -12.70 0.70
CA PHE A 140 -22.07 -12.27 2.10
C PHE A 140 -20.73 -12.37 2.83
N LEU A 141 -20.40 -11.30 3.59
CA LEU A 141 -19.17 -11.22 4.37
C LEU A 141 -19.19 -12.19 5.56
N LYS A 142 -18.11 -12.93 5.72
CA LYS A 142 -17.86 -13.85 6.83
C LYS A 142 -17.34 -13.07 8.05
N ARG A 143 -18.20 -12.36 8.76
CA ARG A 143 -17.84 -11.45 9.85
C ARG A 143 -16.95 -12.10 10.93
N LYS A 144 -17.16 -13.37 11.25
CA LYS A 144 -16.34 -14.10 12.23
C LYS A 144 -14.88 -14.25 11.74
N GLU A 145 -14.69 -14.59 10.48
CA GLU A 145 -13.35 -14.74 9.88
C GLU A 145 -12.65 -13.39 9.75
N ILE A 146 -13.37 -12.35 9.33
CA ILE A 146 -12.84 -10.98 9.26
C ILE A 146 -12.36 -10.54 10.66
N ARG A 147 -13.17 -10.76 11.70
CA ARG A 147 -12.82 -10.41 13.09
C ARG A 147 -11.61 -11.18 13.60
N LYS A 148 -11.54 -12.48 13.32
CA LYS A 148 -10.40 -13.33 13.68
C LYS A 148 -9.12 -12.82 13.00
N TYR A 149 -9.19 -12.51 11.71
CA TYR A 149 -8.10 -11.96 10.94
C TYR A 149 -7.64 -10.62 11.49
N ALA A 150 -8.56 -9.69 11.74
CA ALA A 150 -8.26 -8.38 12.31
C ALA A 150 -7.61 -8.48 13.70
N ASN A 151 -8.10 -9.37 14.58
CA ASN A 151 -7.48 -9.60 15.90
C ASN A 151 -6.04 -10.10 15.78
N ARG A 152 -5.74 -10.95 14.80
CA ARG A 152 -4.36 -11.40 14.54
C ARG A 152 -3.46 -10.23 14.19
N LEU A 153 -3.88 -9.36 13.25
CA LEU A 153 -3.09 -8.19 12.85
C LEU A 153 -2.96 -7.16 13.96
N ILE A 154 -4.01 -6.92 14.73
CA ILE A 154 -3.98 -6.03 15.90
C ILE A 154 -2.87 -6.46 16.86
N LYS A 155 -2.80 -7.76 17.15
CA LYS A 155 -1.77 -8.32 18.03
C LYS A 155 -0.37 -8.27 17.40
N GLN A 156 -0.25 -8.68 16.14
CA GLN A 156 1.02 -8.80 15.43
C GLN A 156 1.72 -7.44 15.24
N TYR A 157 0.95 -6.39 14.95
CA TYR A 157 1.45 -5.05 14.68
C TYR A 157 1.32 -4.08 15.86
N ASP A 158 0.93 -4.58 17.04
CA ASP A 158 0.71 -3.76 18.24
C ASP A 158 -0.20 -2.55 17.94
N ILE A 159 -1.36 -2.79 17.34
CA ILE A 159 -2.34 -1.75 17.03
C ILE A 159 -3.20 -1.52 18.27
N ARG A 160 -3.19 -0.30 18.80
CA ARG A 160 -4.02 0.06 19.96
C ARG A 160 -5.34 0.64 19.48
N SER A 161 -6.42 0.01 19.88
CA SER A 161 -7.80 0.39 19.53
C SER A 161 -8.70 0.20 20.75
N GLY A 162 -9.58 1.16 21.04
CA GLY A 162 -10.36 1.20 22.28
C GLY A 162 -11.36 0.06 22.42
N GLN A 163 -11.90 -0.45 21.30
CA GLN A 163 -12.89 -1.52 21.26
C GLN A 163 -12.41 -2.71 20.39
N GLY A 164 -11.09 -2.86 20.24
CA GLY A 164 -10.53 -3.90 19.37
C GLY A 164 -10.93 -3.71 17.89
N PRO A 165 -11.26 -4.81 17.19
CA PRO A 165 -11.52 -4.76 15.74
C PRO A 165 -12.73 -3.90 15.34
N VAL A 166 -13.70 -3.68 16.23
CA VAL A 166 -14.91 -2.88 15.93
C VAL A 166 -14.71 -1.38 16.15
N THR A 167 -13.54 -0.95 16.62
CA THR A 167 -13.22 0.46 16.82
C THR A 167 -13.34 1.20 15.49
N LYS A 168 -14.06 2.32 15.46
CA LYS A 168 -14.06 3.22 14.30
C LYS A 168 -12.67 3.84 14.14
N VAL A 169 -12.12 3.76 12.93
CA VAL A 169 -10.75 4.22 12.66
C VAL A 169 -10.57 5.71 12.95
N ARG A 170 -11.61 6.53 12.77
CA ARG A 170 -11.62 7.96 13.13
C ARG A 170 -11.25 8.22 14.59
N SER A 171 -11.61 7.32 15.51
CA SER A 171 -11.33 7.48 16.94
C SER A 171 -9.93 7.01 17.36
N MET A 172 -9.17 6.45 16.44
CA MET A 172 -7.81 5.97 16.71
C MET A 172 -6.78 7.10 16.56
N SER A 173 -5.68 7.01 17.30
CA SER A 173 -4.56 7.93 17.08
C SER A 173 -3.92 7.74 15.71
N GLY A 174 -3.32 8.80 15.15
CA GLY A 174 -2.67 8.77 13.84
C GLY A 174 -1.62 7.66 13.70
N GLY A 175 -0.84 7.38 14.75
CA GLY A 175 0.13 6.28 14.76
C GLY A 175 -0.52 4.90 14.68
N ASN A 176 -1.67 4.68 15.34
CA ASN A 176 -2.39 3.41 15.24
C ASN A 176 -3.13 3.26 13.91
N GLN A 177 -3.62 4.35 13.31
CA GLN A 177 -4.13 4.36 11.94
C GLN A 177 -3.03 3.95 10.95
N GLN A 178 -1.82 4.50 11.12
CA GLN A 178 -0.67 4.15 10.28
C GLN A 178 -0.27 2.68 10.44
N LYS A 179 -0.22 2.16 11.67
CA LYS A 179 0.02 0.73 11.93
C LYS A 179 -1.03 -0.16 11.26
N ALA A 180 -2.30 0.23 11.30
CA ALA A 180 -3.39 -0.53 10.67
C ALA A 180 -3.22 -0.58 9.14
N LEU A 181 -2.86 0.54 8.52
CA LEU A 181 -2.59 0.63 7.09
C LEU A 181 -1.38 -0.24 6.70
N ILE A 182 -0.26 -0.10 7.40
CA ILE A 182 0.95 -0.90 7.18
C ILE A 182 0.66 -2.39 7.36
N ALA A 183 -0.06 -2.76 8.42
CA ALA A 183 -0.45 -4.15 8.68
C ALA A 183 -1.26 -4.75 7.52
N ARG A 184 -2.24 -4.00 6.99
CA ARG A 184 -3.04 -4.42 5.84
C ARG A 184 -2.17 -4.65 4.61
N GLU A 185 -1.27 -3.72 4.31
CA GLU A 185 -0.46 -3.78 3.09
C GLU A 185 0.62 -4.85 3.14
N ILE A 186 1.31 -5.00 4.27
CA ILE A 186 2.39 -5.98 4.43
C ILE A 186 1.86 -7.41 4.58
N ASP A 187 0.73 -7.61 5.28
CA ASP A 187 0.18 -8.97 5.48
C ASP A 187 -0.38 -9.61 4.20
N LYS A 188 -0.50 -8.85 3.13
CA LYS A 188 -0.81 -9.39 1.79
C LYS A 188 0.35 -10.17 1.17
N ASP A 189 1.53 -10.14 1.77
CA ASP A 189 2.79 -10.69 1.24
C ASP A 189 3.07 -10.17 -0.17
N PRO A 190 3.20 -8.84 -0.33
CA PRO A 190 3.31 -8.23 -1.64
C PRO A 190 4.63 -8.61 -2.32
N LYS A 191 4.58 -8.76 -3.63
CA LYS A 191 5.76 -8.93 -4.48
C LYS A 191 6.45 -7.59 -4.76
N PHE A 192 5.67 -6.51 -4.72
CA PHE A 192 6.10 -5.13 -4.86
C PHE A 192 5.29 -4.24 -3.92
N LEU A 193 5.98 -3.41 -3.10
CA LEU A 193 5.39 -2.46 -2.17
C LEU A 193 5.93 -1.06 -2.46
#